data_006328cd67616322fc1f7b133a4e5ae9
#
_entry.id   006328cd67616322fc1f7b133a4e5ae9
#
_cell.length_a   1.000
_cell.length_b   1.000
_cell.length_c   1.000
_cell.angle_alpha   90.00
_cell.angle_beta   90.00
_cell.angle_gamma   90.00
#
_symmetry.space_group_name_H-M   'P 1'
#
loop_
_entity.id
_entity.type
_entity.pdbx_description
1 polymer ?
#
loop_
_entity_poly.entity_id
_entity_poly.type
_entity_poly.pdbx_seq_one_letter_code
_entity_poly.pdbx_strand_id
1 'polypeptide(L)'
;VLASGGFGANVEMRQKYNTRWETLDKTVQTTNSPAILGEGIVMAEKIGAQLEGMEHIQLYPFNNPMTGVFYGIEAPSWSGEGLIYVNQDGKRFVNEVAMRDVRAEAILAQNGPVYAIYNQAVADRMGLEEKFASEYAKCLEGGVYYKADTLEEVAEYFGIDGKNLVTTMDHYNKYMAAGADPEFGRTTSMVPMSEGGPWFILKGVVSVHHTMGGVKIDTSAHVLDAGDKVIPGLYAAGEVTGSVHGNNRVGTCAISDIVVFGKIAGKSAASGK
;
A
#
# COMPACT_ATOMS: atom_id res chain seq x y z
N VAL A 1 -6.67 -26.23 10.29
CA VAL A 1 -5.75 -25.15 9.88
C VAL A 1 -6.55 -23.86 9.77
N LEU A 2 -6.12 -22.82 10.46
CA LEU A 2 -6.67 -21.49 10.42
C LEU A 2 -5.98 -20.71 9.29
N ALA A 3 -6.77 -20.21 8.32
CA ALA A 3 -6.26 -19.47 7.16
C ALA A 3 -7.27 -18.38 6.72
N SER A 4 -7.90 -17.72 7.70
CA SER A 4 -9.04 -16.80 7.51
C SER A 4 -8.65 -15.38 7.13
N GLY A 5 -7.35 -15.09 6.96
CA GLY A 5 -6.84 -13.74 6.72
C GLY A 5 -6.74 -12.90 7.99
N GLY A 6 -6.38 -11.64 7.80
CA GLY A 6 -6.21 -10.67 8.88
C GLY A 6 -7.50 -9.95 9.29
N PHE A 7 -7.36 -8.70 9.77
CA PHE A 7 -8.48 -7.87 10.25
C PHE A 7 -8.55 -6.48 9.58
N GLY A 8 -7.94 -6.32 8.40
CA GLY A 8 -7.81 -5.03 7.72
C GLY A 8 -9.12 -4.33 7.35
N ALA A 9 -10.26 -5.04 7.25
CA ALA A 9 -11.58 -4.46 7.03
C ALA A 9 -12.36 -4.19 8.33
N ASN A 10 -11.88 -4.68 9.49
CA ASN A 10 -12.54 -4.48 10.79
C ASN A 10 -12.08 -3.17 11.44
N VAL A 11 -12.94 -2.15 11.35
CA VAL A 11 -12.65 -0.81 11.90
C VAL A 11 -12.41 -0.84 13.40
N GLU A 12 -13.19 -1.62 14.17
CA GLU A 12 -13.04 -1.71 15.62
C GLU A 12 -11.69 -2.34 16.01
N MET A 13 -11.29 -3.43 15.35
CA MET A 13 -9.99 -4.05 15.59
C MET A 13 -8.82 -3.15 15.17
N ARG A 14 -8.95 -2.47 14.03
CA ARG A 14 -7.93 -1.50 13.60
C ARG A 14 -7.72 -0.40 14.63
N GLN A 15 -8.79 0.18 15.16
CA GLN A 15 -8.71 1.22 16.18
C GLN A 15 -8.20 0.67 17.53
N LYS A 16 -8.68 -0.52 17.94
CA LYS A 16 -8.27 -1.17 19.19
C LYS A 16 -6.75 -1.40 19.26
N TYR A 17 -6.15 -1.85 18.17
CA TYR A 17 -4.74 -2.23 18.13
C TYR A 17 -3.82 -1.15 17.56
N ASN A 18 -4.35 -0.06 16.99
CA ASN A 18 -3.55 1.01 16.42
C ASN A 18 -2.73 1.76 17.49
N THR A 19 -1.42 1.77 17.32
CA THR A 19 -0.48 2.52 18.18
C THR A 19 0.38 3.51 17.40
N ARG A 20 0.30 3.50 16.06
CA ARG A 20 1.21 4.25 15.20
C ARG A 20 0.51 5.39 14.45
N TRP A 21 -0.65 5.11 13.88
CA TRP A 21 -1.33 6.03 12.97
C TRP A 21 -2.26 6.96 13.76
N GLU A 22 -2.43 8.21 13.31
CA GLU A 22 -3.30 9.18 13.97
C GLU A 22 -4.73 8.64 14.12
N THR A 23 -5.25 8.05 13.04
CA THR A 23 -6.54 7.35 13.07
C THR A 23 -6.54 6.16 12.12
N LEU A 24 -7.35 5.14 12.42
CA LEU A 24 -7.72 4.05 11.51
C LEU A 24 -9.22 3.79 11.57
N ASP A 25 -9.99 4.85 11.72
CA ASP A 25 -11.45 4.78 11.73
C ASP A 25 -12.06 4.51 10.34
N LYS A 26 -13.37 4.66 10.21
CA LYS A 26 -14.07 4.41 8.94
C LYS A 26 -13.71 5.36 7.79
N THR A 27 -13.03 6.48 8.06
CA THR A 27 -12.58 7.43 7.03
C THR A 27 -11.35 6.91 6.30
N VAL A 28 -10.54 6.05 6.96
CA VAL A 28 -9.43 5.35 6.31
C VAL A 28 -9.97 4.08 5.64
N GLN A 29 -9.95 4.07 4.33
CA GLN A 29 -10.41 2.95 3.51
C GLN A 29 -9.51 1.70 3.67
N THR A 30 -9.83 0.63 2.97
CA THR A 30 -9.03 -0.61 2.98
C THR A 30 -8.95 -1.22 1.58
N THR A 31 -7.81 -1.82 1.28
CA THR A 31 -7.63 -2.64 0.08
C THR A 31 -8.19 -4.06 0.26
N ASN A 32 -8.62 -4.40 1.47
CA ASN A 32 -9.09 -5.74 1.81
C ASN A 32 -10.54 -5.97 1.35
N SER A 33 -10.87 -7.24 1.09
CA SER A 33 -12.27 -7.65 0.98
C SER A 33 -13.03 -7.30 2.28
N PRO A 34 -14.30 -6.88 2.18
CA PRO A 34 -15.13 -6.63 3.36
C PRO A 34 -15.27 -7.82 4.33
N ALA A 35 -14.93 -9.03 3.87
CA ALA A 35 -14.95 -10.25 4.68
C ALA A 35 -13.70 -10.46 5.55
N ILE A 36 -12.68 -9.60 5.46
CA ILE A 36 -11.44 -9.71 6.24
C ILE A 36 -11.60 -9.00 7.59
N LEU A 37 -12.33 -9.63 8.50
CA LEU A 37 -12.81 -9.06 9.76
C LEU A 37 -12.11 -9.59 11.02
N GLY A 38 -11.16 -10.55 10.87
CA GLY A 38 -10.37 -11.09 11.98
C GLY A 38 -11.07 -12.17 12.81
N GLU A 39 -12.14 -12.78 12.31
CA GLU A 39 -12.92 -13.79 13.04
C GLU A 39 -12.07 -14.97 13.51
N GLY A 40 -11.12 -15.43 12.65
CA GLY A 40 -10.21 -16.51 13.02
C GLY A 40 -9.29 -16.15 14.17
N ILE A 41 -8.81 -14.91 14.22
CA ILE A 41 -8.00 -14.39 15.32
C ILE A 41 -8.81 -14.39 16.61
N VAL A 42 -10.03 -13.84 16.57
CA VAL A 42 -10.94 -13.78 17.73
C VAL A 42 -11.33 -15.18 18.23
N MET A 43 -11.58 -16.12 17.32
CA MET A 43 -11.90 -17.50 17.71
C MET A 43 -10.71 -18.19 18.39
N ALA A 44 -9.50 -18.00 17.85
CA ALA A 44 -8.31 -18.58 18.44
C ALA A 44 -7.97 -17.98 19.80
N GLU A 45 -8.08 -16.65 19.97
CA GLU A 45 -7.89 -15.97 21.26
C GLU A 45 -8.84 -16.53 22.33
N LYS A 46 -10.11 -16.79 22.00
CA LYS A 46 -11.11 -17.36 22.97
C LYS A 46 -10.75 -18.74 23.49
N ILE A 47 -9.94 -19.51 22.78
CA ILE A 47 -9.47 -20.83 23.22
C ILE A 47 -8.02 -20.79 23.73
N GLY A 48 -7.50 -19.59 24.01
CA GLY A 48 -6.22 -19.38 24.68
C GLY A 48 -5.03 -19.17 23.76
N ALA A 49 -5.22 -18.97 22.45
CA ALA A 49 -4.11 -18.63 21.56
C ALA A 49 -3.49 -17.27 21.92
N GLN A 50 -2.17 -17.21 21.93
CA GLN A 50 -1.43 -15.97 22.08
C GLN A 50 -1.55 -15.15 20.79
N LEU A 51 -1.82 -13.87 20.94
CA LEU A 51 -1.72 -12.90 19.82
C LEU A 51 -0.39 -12.18 19.88
N GLU A 52 0.18 -11.86 18.71
CA GLU A 52 1.48 -11.21 18.59
C GLU A 52 1.44 -10.17 17.45
N GLY A 53 2.07 -9.00 17.67
CA GLY A 53 2.23 -7.96 16.65
C GLY A 53 0.94 -7.31 16.17
N MET A 54 -0.14 -7.35 16.95
CA MET A 54 -1.46 -6.83 16.58
C MET A 54 -1.44 -5.33 16.24
N GLU A 55 -0.50 -4.57 16.80
CA GLU A 55 -0.28 -3.15 16.53
C GLU A 55 0.34 -2.89 15.16
N HIS A 56 0.85 -3.90 14.49
CA HIS A 56 1.52 -3.76 13.20
C HIS A 56 0.50 -3.79 12.07
N ILE A 57 -0.06 -2.63 11.75
CA ILE A 57 -1.05 -2.43 10.68
C ILE A 57 -0.39 -1.64 9.55
N GLN A 58 -0.23 -2.25 8.39
CA GLN A 58 0.39 -1.64 7.22
C GLN A 58 -0.64 -0.85 6.41
N LEU A 59 -0.29 0.39 6.08
CA LEU A 59 -1.01 1.19 5.11
C LEU A 59 -0.36 1.05 3.72
N TYR A 60 -1.18 0.99 2.67
CA TYR A 60 -0.73 1.19 1.30
C TYR A 60 -0.82 2.67 0.96
N PRO A 61 0.26 3.28 0.44
CA PRO A 61 0.38 4.74 0.42
C PRO A 61 -0.53 5.43 -0.59
N PHE A 62 -0.82 4.81 -1.75
CA PHE A 62 -1.56 5.49 -2.80
C PHE A 62 -2.61 4.57 -3.43
N ASN A 63 -3.87 4.89 -3.23
CA ASN A 63 -5.01 4.09 -3.63
C ASN A 63 -6.10 4.93 -4.27
N ASN A 64 -6.97 4.28 -5.03
CA ASN A 64 -8.14 4.90 -5.64
C ASN A 64 -9.14 5.38 -4.55
N PRO A 65 -9.42 6.69 -4.44
CA PRO A 65 -10.32 7.20 -3.42
C PRO A 65 -11.79 6.74 -3.58
N MET A 66 -12.19 6.26 -4.76
CA MET A 66 -13.54 5.72 -4.97
C MET A 66 -13.71 4.33 -4.36
N THR A 67 -12.65 3.54 -4.26
CA THR A 67 -12.73 2.12 -3.89
C THR A 67 -11.85 1.72 -2.71
N GLY A 68 -10.84 2.52 -2.37
CA GLY A 68 -9.81 2.17 -1.40
C GLY A 68 -8.76 1.17 -1.90
N VAL A 69 -8.92 0.63 -3.10
CA VAL A 69 -8.02 -0.37 -3.67
C VAL A 69 -6.92 0.31 -4.48
N PHE A 70 -5.74 -0.29 -4.56
CA PHE A 70 -4.63 0.28 -5.33
C PHE A 70 -4.96 0.34 -6.82
N TYR A 71 -4.41 1.36 -7.48
CA TYR A 71 -4.54 1.55 -8.91
C TYR A 71 -3.58 0.64 -9.70
N GLY A 72 -4.07 0.02 -10.78
CA GLY A 72 -3.20 -0.54 -11.82
C GLY A 72 -2.48 0.56 -12.61
N ILE A 73 -3.17 1.68 -12.87
CA ILE A 73 -2.61 2.83 -13.59
C ILE A 73 -1.58 3.66 -12.78
N GLU A 74 -1.38 3.36 -11.49
CA GLU A 74 -0.29 3.92 -10.65
C GLU A 74 0.94 3.00 -10.63
N ALA A 75 0.96 1.97 -11.48
CA ALA A 75 2.07 1.04 -11.62
C ALA A 75 3.48 1.67 -11.75
N PRO A 76 3.68 2.88 -12.33
CA PRO A 76 4.99 3.53 -12.37
C PRO A 76 5.67 3.68 -11.01
N SER A 77 4.91 3.90 -9.91
CA SER A 77 5.50 4.08 -8.58
C SER A 77 6.17 2.82 -8.02
N TRP A 78 5.59 1.65 -8.27
CA TRP A 78 6.08 0.38 -7.73
C TRP A 78 6.93 -0.42 -8.71
N SER A 79 6.94 -0.06 -9.98
CA SER A 79 7.88 -0.59 -10.97
C SER A 79 9.18 0.21 -11.07
N GLY A 80 9.23 1.41 -10.45
CA GLY A 80 10.40 2.25 -10.47
C GLY A 80 10.56 3.09 -11.74
N GLU A 81 9.48 3.28 -12.49
CA GLU A 81 9.41 4.19 -13.63
C GLU A 81 9.23 5.65 -13.17
N GLY A 82 9.25 6.60 -14.11
CA GLY A 82 9.07 8.01 -13.81
C GLY A 82 7.67 8.32 -13.25
N LEU A 83 7.63 8.81 -12.02
CA LEU A 83 6.41 9.28 -11.35
C LEU A 83 6.81 10.17 -10.19
N ILE A 84 6.01 11.22 -9.93
CA ILE A 84 6.12 12.04 -8.72
C ILE A 84 4.79 12.07 -7.97
N TYR A 85 4.88 12.24 -6.64
CA TYR A 85 3.74 12.61 -5.79
C TYR A 85 3.79 14.10 -5.48
N VAL A 86 2.67 14.79 -5.67
CA VAL A 86 2.53 16.20 -5.35
C VAL A 86 1.31 16.45 -4.46
N ASN A 87 1.38 17.50 -3.66
CA ASN A 87 0.28 18.02 -2.87
C ASN A 87 -0.51 19.11 -3.63
N GLN A 88 -1.49 19.70 -2.96
CA GLN A 88 -2.32 20.77 -3.53
C GLN A 88 -1.52 22.03 -3.94
N ASP A 89 -0.35 22.27 -3.31
CA ASP A 89 0.55 23.36 -3.68
C ASP A 89 1.42 23.05 -4.93
N GLY A 90 1.24 21.91 -5.57
CA GLY A 90 2.04 21.46 -6.72
C GLY A 90 3.47 21.06 -6.36
N LYS A 91 3.75 20.73 -5.11
CA LYS A 91 5.09 20.40 -4.59
C LYS A 91 5.22 18.93 -4.28
N ARG A 92 6.36 18.32 -4.62
CA ARG A 92 6.77 17.01 -4.09
C ARG A 92 6.89 17.10 -2.56
N PHE A 93 6.66 15.99 -1.90
CA PHE A 93 6.70 15.94 -0.43
C PHE A 93 7.34 14.66 0.12
N VAL A 94 7.76 13.73 -0.75
CA VAL A 94 8.37 12.45 -0.34
C VAL A 94 9.21 11.85 -1.46
N ASN A 95 10.12 10.96 -1.11
CA ASN A 95 10.74 10.02 -2.06
C ASN A 95 9.72 8.95 -2.48
N GLU A 96 9.32 8.95 -3.73
CA GLU A 96 8.24 8.10 -4.27
C GLU A 96 8.59 6.60 -4.30
N VAL A 97 9.86 6.25 -4.13
CA VAL A 97 10.33 4.86 -4.02
C VAL A 97 10.72 4.45 -2.59
N ALA A 98 10.45 5.32 -1.62
CA ALA A 98 10.62 4.98 -0.20
C ALA A 98 9.69 3.84 0.24
N MET A 99 9.95 3.28 1.43
CA MET A 99 9.11 2.23 2.02
C MET A 99 7.65 2.69 2.16
N ARG A 100 6.73 1.74 2.16
CA ARG A 100 5.28 2.00 2.18
C ARG A 100 4.83 2.87 3.35
N ASP A 101 5.35 2.60 4.53
CA ASP A 101 5.03 3.34 5.75
C ASP A 101 5.53 4.78 5.69
N VAL A 102 6.74 5.02 5.18
CA VAL A 102 7.30 6.37 4.98
C VAL A 102 6.43 7.19 4.02
N ARG A 103 6.04 6.58 2.90
CA ARG A 103 5.15 7.25 1.94
C ARG A 103 3.75 7.48 2.51
N ALA A 104 3.18 6.51 3.23
CA ALA A 104 1.88 6.65 3.85
C ALA A 104 1.87 7.77 4.91
N GLU A 105 2.89 7.85 5.77
CA GLU A 105 3.05 8.94 6.74
C GLU A 105 3.16 10.31 6.05
N ALA A 106 3.97 10.39 4.98
CA ALA A 106 4.14 11.63 4.25
C ALA A 106 2.84 12.09 3.57
N ILE A 107 2.03 11.16 3.05
CA ILE A 107 0.71 11.46 2.46
C ILE A 107 -0.27 11.92 3.53
N LEU A 108 -0.34 11.22 4.67
CA LEU A 108 -1.23 11.60 5.78
C LEU A 108 -0.88 12.95 6.40
N ALA A 109 0.40 13.34 6.34
CA ALA A 109 0.87 14.66 6.80
C ALA A 109 0.49 15.83 5.87
N GLN A 110 -0.07 15.58 4.68
CA GLN A 110 -0.48 16.66 3.78
C GLN A 110 -1.83 17.24 4.20
N ASN A 111 -1.95 18.57 4.13
CA ASN A 111 -3.20 19.29 4.37
C ASN A 111 -4.04 19.31 3.09
N GLY A 112 -4.64 18.18 2.74
CA GLY A 112 -5.51 18.08 1.56
C GLY A 112 -5.17 16.92 0.62
N PRO A 113 -5.75 16.92 -0.58
CA PRO A 113 -5.53 15.86 -1.57
C PRO A 113 -4.09 15.75 -2.02
N VAL A 114 -3.68 14.53 -2.38
CA VAL A 114 -2.39 14.24 -3.00
C VAL A 114 -2.59 13.60 -4.37
N TYR A 115 -1.62 13.79 -5.24
CA TYR A 115 -1.71 13.39 -6.63
C TYR A 115 -0.43 12.68 -7.08
N ALA A 116 -0.58 11.67 -7.95
CA ALA A 116 0.50 11.05 -8.68
C ALA A 116 0.50 11.57 -10.12
N ILE A 117 1.67 11.93 -10.64
CA ILE A 117 1.83 12.49 -11.99
C ILE A 117 2.92 11.72 -12.74
N TYR A 118 2.64 11.34 -13.98
CA TYR A 118 3.58 10.80 -14.95
C TYR A 118 3.20 11.23 -16.37
N ASN A 119 4.09 10.99 -17.34
CA ASN A 119 3.85 11.41 -18.73
C ASN A 119 3.54 10.25 -19.69
N GLN A 120 3.20 10.58 -20.93
CA GLN A 120 2.87 9.60 -21.98
C GLN A 120 4.02 8.62 -22.22
N ALA A 121 5.27 9.07 -22.20
CA ALA A 121 6.42 8.19 -22.41
C ALA A 121 6.52 7.08 -21.35
N VAL A 122 6.17 7.38 -20.09
CA VAL A 122 6.05 6.37 -19.03
C VAL A 122 4.89 5.41 -19.30
N ALA A 123 3.72 5.94 -19.68
CA ALA A 123 2.54 5.13 -19.99
C ALA A 123 2.81 4.16 -21.14
N ASP A 124 3.48 4.62 -22.19
CA ASP A 124 3.82 3.83 -23.38
C ASP A 124 4.83 2.72 -23.07
N ARG A 125 5.91 3.04 -22.33
CA ARG A 125 6.91 2.03 -21.93
C ARG A 125 6.28 0.88 -21.15
N MET A 126 5.25 1.14 -20.39
CA MET A 126 4.57 0.16 -19.55
C MET A 126 3.32 -0.45 -20.22
N GLY A 127 2.86 0.11 -21.34
CA GLY A 127 1.63 -0.29 -22.02
C GLY A 127 0.38 -0.06 -21.14
N LEU A 128 0.34 1.03 -20.38
CA LEU A 128 -0.69 1.24 -19.37
C LEU A 128 -2.06 1.48 -19.98
N GLU A 129 -2.16 2.29 -21.04
CA GLU A 129 -3.45 2.64 -21.64
C GLU A 129 -4.16 1.42 -22.23
N GLU A 130 -3.42 0.48 -22.82
CA GLU A 130 -3.99 -0.79 -23.31
C GLU A 130 -4.37 -1.72 -22.16
N LYS A 131 -3.46 -1.93 -21.20
CA LYS A 131 -3.66 -2.87 -20.08
C LYS A 131 -4.80 -2.45 -19.16
N PHE A 132 -4.97 -1.13 -18.94
CA PHE A 132 -5.88 -0.59 -17.94
C PHE A 132 -6.93 0.36 -18.54
N ALA A 133 -7.30 0.22 -19.81
CA ALA A 133 -8.25 1.09 -20.51
C ALA A 133 -9.57 1.27 -19.72
N SER A 134 -10.12 0.19 -19.18
CA SER A 134 -11.35 0.24 -18.36
C SER A 134 -11.17 1.00 -17.05
N GLU A 135 -10.00 0.93 -16.43
CA GLU A 135 -9.69 1.65 -15.19
C GLU A 135 -9.56 3.16 -15.47
N TYR A 136 -8.85 3.54 -16.51
CA TYR A 136 -8.77 4.96 -16.95
C TYR A 136 -10.16 5.56 -17.19
N ALA A 137 -11.02 4.85 -17.91
CA ALA A 137 -12.38 5.34 -18.20
C ALA A 137 -13.20 5.54 -16.91
N LYS A 138 -13.18 4.58 -15.99
CA LYS A 138 -13.88 4.68 -14.70
C LYS A 138 -13.32 5.78 -13.81
N CYS A 139 -12.00 5.94 -13.79
CA CYS A 139 -11.35 6.99 -13.00
C CYS A 139 -11.61 8.38 -13.55
N LEU A 140 -11.70 8.53 -14.87
CA LEU A 140 -12.10 9.79 -15.53
C LEU A 140 -13.55 10.14 -15.18
N GLU A 141 -14.48 9.20 -15.33
CA GLU A 141 -15.88 9.34 -14.96
C GLU A 141 -16.06 9.72 -13.48
N GLY A 142 -15.25 9.09 -12.61
CA GLY A 142 -15.23 9.36 -11.17
C GLY A 142 -14.51 10.63 -10.75
N GLY A 143 -13.91 11.40 -11.69
CA GLY A 143 -13.20 12.65 -11.39
C GLY A 143 -11.94 12.47 -10.52
N VAL A 144 -11.31 11.30 -10.58
CA VAL A 144 -10.07 10.99 -9.82
C VAL A 144 -8.85 10.82 -10.71
N TYR A 145 -9.03 10.97 -12.01
CA TYR A 145 -8.01 10.93 -13.05
C TYR A 145 -8.28 11.98 -14.10
N TYR A 146 -7.21 12.54 -14.66
CA TYR A 146 -7.27 13.40 -15.83
C TYR A 146 -6.02 13.24 -16.68
N LYS A 147 -6.13 13.53 -18.00
CA LYS A 147 -5.03 13.54 -18.96
C LYS A 147 -5.13 14.81 -19.81
N ALA A 148 -4.03 15.54 -19.95
CA ALA A 148 -3.95 16.72 -20.77
C ALA A 148 -2.54 16.91 -21.36
N ASP A 149 -2.39 17.82 -22.30
CA ASP A 149 -1.14 18.04 -23.02
C ASP A 149 -0.11 18.78 -22.17
N THR A 150 -0.53 19.60 -21.21
CA THR A 150 0.35 20.42 -20.38
C THR A 150 0.16 20.15 -18.88
N LEU A 151 1.19 20.49 -18.09
CA LEU A 151 1.13 20.41 -16.62
C LEU A 151 0.14 21.43 -16.05
N GLU A 152 0.03 22.58 -16.68
CA GLU A 152 -0.91 23.63 -16.28
C GLU A 152 -2.37 23.16 -16.41
N GLU A 153 -2.71 22.47 -17.50
CA GLU A 153 -4.07 21.93 -17.70
C GLU A 153 -4.42 20.85 -16.66
N VAL A 154 -3.50 19.93 -16.34
CA VAL A 154 -3.77 18.93 -15.29
C VAL A 154 -3.83 19.58 -13.91
N ALA A 155 -3.06 20.64 -13.66
CA ALA A 155 -3.11 21.39 -12.42
C ALA A 155 -4.44 22.13 -12.27
N GLU A 156 -4.91 22.79 -13.34
CA GLU A 156 -6.19 23.51 -13.35
C GLU A 156 -7.36 22.59 -13.04
N TYR A 157 -7.38 21.38 -13.63
CA TYR A 157 -8.46 20.40 -13.40
C TYR A 157 -8.67 20.06 -11.92
N PHE A 158 -7.59 19.94 -11.14
CA PHE A 158 -7.64 19.61 -9.72
C PHE A 158 -7.45 20.81 -8.79
N GLY A 159 -7.31 22.02 -9.33
CA GLY A 159 -7.05 23.25 -8.55
C GLY A 159 -5.68 23.26 -7.87
N ILE A 160 -4.67 22.64 -8.47
CA ILE A 160 -3.28 22.63 -7.99
C ILE A 160 -2.58 23.92 -8.43
N ASP A 161 -1.59 24.39 -7.67
CA ASP A 161 -0.73 25.51 -8.12
C ASP A 161 0.12 25.09 -9.33
N GLY A 162 -0.31 25.50 -10.52
CA GLY A 162 0.33 25.12 -11.78
C GLY A 162 1.77 25.66 -11.91
N LYS A 163 2.08 26.85 -11.39
CA LYS A 163 3.44 27.38 -11.40
C LYS A 163 4.40 26.55 -10.58
N ASN A 164 3.96 26.18 -9.38
CA ASN A 164 4.74 25.32 -8.53
C ASN A 164 4.90 23.94 -9.16
N LEU A 165 3.84 23.38 -9.78
CA LEU A 165 3.89 22.08 -10.43
C LEU A 165 4.91 22.03 -11.57
N VAL A 166 4.93 23.04 -12.44
CA VAL A 166 5.94 23.14 -13.52
C VAL A 166 7.35 23.22 -12.94
N THR A 167 7.56 24.09 -11.95
CA THR A 167 8.86 24.22 -11.26
C THR A 167 9.30 22.90 -10.59
N THR A 168 8.36 22.21 -9.97
CA THR A 168 8.59 20.90 -9.33
C THR A 168 9.03 19.85 -10.36
N MET A 169 8.38 19.81 -11.53
CA MET A 169 8.73 18.88 -12.59
C MET A 169 10.11 19.19 -13.18
N ASP A 170 10.44 20.47 -13.38
CA ASP A 170 11.76 20.89 -13.86
C ASP A 170 12.87 20.46 -12.88
N HIS A 171 12.66 20.66 -11.58
CA HIS A 171 13.60 20.22 -10.55
C HIS A 171 13.73 18.70 -10.53
N TYR A 172 12.61 17.97 -10.55
CA TYR A 172 12.62 16.51 -10.61
C TYR A 172 13.43 16.02 -11.80
N ASN A 173 13.14 16.49 -13.01
CA ASN A 173 13.85 16.07 -14.22
C ASN A 173 15.36 16.37 -14.15
N LYS A 174 15.74 17.54 -13.65
CA LYS A 174 17.14 17.91 -13.43
C LYS A 174 17.84 16.96 -12.45
N TYR A 175 17.18 16.63 -11.32
CA TYR A 175 17.76 15.75 -10.31
C TYR A 175 17.87 14.32 -10.81
N MET A 176 16.84 13.82 -11.49
CA MET A 176 16.86 12.46 -12.07
C MET A 176 17.97 12.34 -13.12
N ALA A 177 18.12 13.33 -14.01
CA ALA A 177 19.18 13.35 -15.02
C ALA A 177 20.59 13.44 -14.40
N ALA A 178 20.73 14.13 -13.27
CA ALA A 178 21.99 14.23 -12.53
C ALA A 178 22.31 12.99 -11.66
N GLY A 179 21.38 12.03 -11.53
CA GLY A 179 21.54 10.86 -10.67
C GLY A 179 21.56 11.20 -9.16
N ALA A 180 21.02 12.36 -8.76
CA ALA A 180 20.99 12.80 -7.36
C ALA A 180 19.73 13.61 -7.08
N ASP A 181 18.99 13.24 -6.04
CA ASP A 181 17.80 13.96 -5.56
C ASP A 181 18.12 14.62 -4.20
N PRO A 182 18.51 15.91 -4.20
CA PRO A 182 18.87 16.61 -2.96
C PRO A 182 17.65 16.96 -2.08
N GLU A 183 16.42 16.88 -2.62
CA GLU A 183 15.21 17.21 -1.86
C GLU A 183 14.73 16.05 -1.00
N PHE A 184 14.70 14.83 -1.56
CA PHE A 184 14.12 13.67 -0.89
C PHE A 184 15.05 12.46 -0.83
N GLY A 185 16.30 12.58 -1.31
CA GLY A 185 17.31 11.53 -1.20
C GLY A 185 16.99 10.27 -2.02
N ARG A 186 16.25 10.41 -3.13
CA ARG A 186 16.00 9.29 -4.05
C ARG A 186 17.30 8.88 -4.74
N THR A 187 17.66 7.61 -4.64
CA THR A 187 18.93 7.05 -5.16
C THR A 187 18.71 5.89 -6.13
N THR A 188 17.46 5.45 -6.30
CA THR A 188 17.10 4.37 -7.21
C THR A 188 15.97 4.82 -8.13
N SER A 189 15.78 4.13 -9.25
CA SER A 189 14.71 4.46 -10.20
C SER A 189 14.77 5.93 -10.63
N MET A 190 15.94 6.41 -10.95
CA MET A 190 16.23 7.80 -11.34
C MET A 190 15.82 8.01 -12.82
N VAL A 191 14.50 8.03 -13.07
CA VAL A 191 13.94 8.11 -14.42
C VAL A 191 13.34 9.50 -14.64
N PRO A 192 13.93 10.35 -15.47
CA PRO A 192 13.35 11.65 -15.81
C PRO A 192 12.11 11.49 -16.70
N MET A 193 11.27 12.51 -16.70
CA MET A 193 10.09 12.65 -17.56
C MET A 193 10.26 13.86 -18.49
N SER A 194 11.42 13.96 -19.14
CA SER A 194 11.83 15.12 -19.94
C SER A 194 11.24 15.16 -21.37
N GLU A 195 10.53 14.11 -21.78
CA GLU A 195 9.83 14.07 -23.06
C GLU A 195 8.65 15.03 -23.14
N GLY A 196 8.21 15.54 -21.97
CA GLY A 196 7.02 16.41 -21.87
C GLY A 196 5.71 15.61 -21.83
N GLY A 197 4.59 16.32 -22.09
CA GLY A 197 3.25 15.71 -22.10
C GLY A 197 2.97 14.83 -23.33
N PRO A 198 1.78 14.27 -23.44
CA PRO A 198 0.65 14.41 -22.47
C PRO A 198 0.96 13.91 -21.06
N TRP A 199 0.32 14.53 -20.08
CA TRP A 199 0.49 14.23 -18.65
C TRP A 199 -0.74 13.53 -18.09
N PHE A 200 -0.48 12.58 -17.20
CA PHE A 200 -1.48 11.82 -16.46
C PHE A 200 -1.43 12.25 -15.00
N ILE A 201 -2.57 12.56 -14.43
CA ILE A 201 -2.71 12.90 -13.02
C ILE A 201 -3.75 12.02 -12.35
N LEU A 202 -3.43 11.50 -11.18
CA LEU A 202 -4.28 10.63 -10.37
C LEU A 202 -4.41 11.21 -8.97
N LYS A 203 -5.64 11.31 -8.47
CA LYS A 203 -5.89 11.62 -7.06
C LYS A 203 -5.77 10.35 -6.23
N GLY A 204 -5.09 10.39 -5.09
CA GLY A 204 -4.87 9.23 -4.24
C GLY A 204 -5.23 9.43 -2.78
N VAL A 205 -5.42 8.29 -2.10
CA VAL A 205 -5.63 8.20 -0.65
C VAL A 205 -4.83 7.04 -0.06
N VAL A 206 -4.55 7.12 1.24
CA VAL A 206 -3.97 6.01 1.99
C VAL A 206 -5.07 5.02 2.38
N SER A 207 -4.78 3.72 2.32
CA SER A 207 -5.72 2.67 2.76
C SER A 207 -5.03 1.60 3.60
N VAL A 208 -5.76 0.99 4.54
CA VAL A 208 -5.28 -0.20 5.26
C VAL A 208 -5.09 -1.34 4.28
N HIS A 209 -3.93 -1.99 4.33
CA HIS A 209 -3.55 -2.99 3.32
C HIS A 209 -3.30 -4.38 3.89
N HIS A 210 -2.56 -4.48 4.99
CA HIS A 210 -2.16 -5.76 5.57
C HIS A 210 -2.03 -5.62 7.09
N THR A 211 -2.51 -6.61 7.81
CA THR A 211 -2.29 -6.71 9.25
C THR A 211 -1.21 -7.75 9.50
N MET A 212 -0.05 -7.35 10.07
CA MET A 212 1.07 -8.25 10.35
C MET A 212 0.91 -8.95 11.70
N GLY A 213 -0.08 -8.54 12.49
CA GLY A 213 -0.46 -9.18 13.75
C GLY A 213 -1.48 -10.28 13.58
N GLY A 214 -1.44 -11.25 14.47
CA GLY A 214 -2.34 -12.39 14.47
C GLY A 214 -1.97 -13.42 15.53
N VAL A 215 -2.39 -14.67 15.34
CA VAL A 215 -2.05 -15.75 16.27
C VAL A 215 -0.57 -16.10 16.18
N LYS A 216 0.07 -16.31 17.32
CA LYS A 216 1.47 -16.76 17.40
C LYS A 216 1.59 -18.20 16.96
N ILE A 217 2.57 -18.48 16.10
CA ILE A 217 2.86 -19.83 15.61
C ILE A 217 4.34 -20.20 15.82
N ASP A 218 4.62 -21.50 15.87
CA ASP A 218 5.99 -22.04 15.78
C ASP A 218 6.41 -22.31 14.33
N THR A 219 7.62 -22.80 14.13
CA THR A 219 8.16 -23.11 12.79
C THR A 219 7.46 -24.30 12.09
N SER A 220 6.63 -25.04 12.83
CA SER A 220 5.79 -26.13 12.31
C SER A 220 4.34 -25.69 12.08
N ALA A 221 4.07 -24.37 12.22
CA ALA A 221 2.76 -23.73 12.09
C ALA A 221 1.73 -24.15 13.15
N HIS A 222 2.17 -24.69 14.31
CA HIS A 222 1.27 -24.87 15.45
C HIS A 222 0.95 -23.52 16.08
N VAL A 223 -0.30 -23.32 16.47
CA VAL A 223 -0.70 -22.17 17.27
C VAL A 223 -0.26 -22.36 18.72
N LEU A 224 0.31 -21.31 19.32
CA LEU A 224 0.83 -21.31 20.67
C LEU A 224 -0.11 -20.58 21.64
N ASP A 225 -0.15 -21.03 22.90
CA ASP A 225 -0.83 -20.35 24.00
C ASP A 225 0.09 -19.27 24.63
N ALA A 226 -0.42 -18.55 25.63
CA ALA A 226 0.32 -17.49 26.35
C ALA A 226 1.56 -18.00 27.12
N GLY A 227 1.72 -19.30 27.26
CA GLY A 227 2.88 -19.96 27.87
C GLY A 227 3.83 -20.56 26.84
N ASP A 228 3.69 -20.20 25.57
CA ASP A 228 4.45 -20.75 24.42
C ASP A 228 4.28 -22.28 24.24
N LYS A 229 3.16 -22.83 24.69
CA LYS A 229 2.83 -24.24 24.50
C LYS A 229 1.90 -24.41 23.31
N VAL A 230 2.11 -25.48 22.55
CA VAL A 230 1.26 -25.84 21.42
C VAL A 230 -0.17 -26.08 21.88
N ILE A 231 -1.14 -25.45 21.21
CA ILE A 231 -2.56 -25.79 21.33
C ILE A 231 -2.82 -27.02 20.45
N PRO A 232 -3.07 -28.20 21.03
CA PRO A 232 -3.16 -29.44 20.25
C PRO A 232 -4.22 -29.40 19.16
N GLY A 233 -3.84 -29.81 17.94
CA GLY A 233 -4.74 -29.87 16.78
C GLY A 233 -5.04 -28.52 16.13
N LEU A 234 -4.44 -27.42 16.59
CA LEU A 234 -4.62 -26.10 16.00
C LEU A 234 -3.37 -25.62 15.25
N TYR A 235 -3.52 -25.30 13.98
CA TYR A 235 -2.48 -24.82 13.09
C TYR A 235 -2.96 -23.54 12.41
N ALA A 236 -2.04 -22.65 12.03
CA ALA A 236 -2.40 -21.43 11.29
C ALA A 236 -1.34 -21.07 10.24
N ALA A 237 -1.76 -20.38 9.18
CA ALA A 237 -0.87 -19.88 8.14
C ALA A 237 -1.47 -18.65 7.43
N GLY A 238 -0.61 -17.80 6.90
CA GLY A 238 -0.98 -16.57 6.19
C GLY A 238 -1.31 -15.41 7.13
N GLU A 239 -2.04 -14.42 6.65
CA GLU A 239 -2.27 -13.14 7.35
C GLU A 239 -2.99 -13.26 8.70
N VAL A 240 -3.56 -14.41 9.02
CA VAL A 240 -4.12 -14.71 10.35
C VAL A 240 -3.03 -14.88 11.42
N THR A 241 -1.76 -15.07 11.01
CA THR A 241 -0.62 -15.30 11.92
C THR A 241 0.14 -14.01 12.19
N GLY A 242 0.68 -13.89 13.41
CA GLY A 242 1.56 -12.79 13.82
C GLY A 242 3.04 -13.10 13.58
N SER A 243 3.89 -12.06 13.67
CA SER A 243 5.35 -12.12 13.74
C SER A 243 6.13 -12.48 12.47
N VAL A 244 5.52 -13.01 11.43
CA VAL A 244 6.23 -13.43 10.21
C VAL A 244 6.85 -12.22 9.48
N HIS A 245 6.16 -11.09 9.44
CA HIS A 245 6.55 -9.91 8.65
C HIS A 245 7.12 -8.74 9.47
N GLY A 246 7.17 -8.85 10.79
CA GLY A 246 7.53 -7.73 11.67
C GLY A 246 6.56 -6.55 11.53
N ASN A 247 7.08 -5.32 11.60
CA ASN A 247 6.28 -4.10 11.65
C ASN A 247 5.97 -3.48 10.28
N ASN A 248 6.58 -3.96 9.19
CA ASN A 248 6.37 -3.40 7.84
C ASN A 248 6.70 -4.42 6.75
N ARG A 249 5.67 -4.99 6.14
CA ARG A 249 5.81 -6.07 5.15
C ARG A 249 6.33 -5.55 3.80
N VAL A 250 7.39 -6.15 3.30
CA VAL A 250 7.89 -5.92 1.93
C VAL A 250 6.88 -6.47 0.90
N GLY A 251 6.73 -5.77 -0.21
CA GLY A 251 5.86 -6.20 -1.31
C GLY A 251 6.15 -7.63 -1.75
N THR A 252 5.12 -8.38 -2.13
CA THR A 252 5.16 -9.80 -2.53
C THR A 252 5.49 -10.84 -1.44
N CYS A 253 6.16 -10.46 -0.33
CA CYS A 253 6.53 -11.41 0.74
C CYS A 253 5.34 -12.17 1.33
N ALA A 254 4.12 -11.60 1.29
CA ALA A 254 2.91 -12.35 1.71
C ALA A 254 2.68 -13.61 0.86
N ILE A 255 3.04 -13.61 -0.44
CA ILE A 255 2.90 -14.79 -1.30
C ILE A 255 3.86 -15.90 -0.84
N SER A 256 5.11 -15.53 -0.52
CA SER A 256 6.09 -16.49 0.02
C SER A 256 5.61 -17.08 1.35
N ASP A 257 5.09 -16.24 2.25
CA ASP A 257 4.53 -16.63 3.53
C ASP A 257 3.40 -17.66 3.37
N ILE A 258 2.33 -17.33 2.62
CA ILE A 258 1.18 -18.23 2.46
C ILE A 258 1.54 -19.56 1.79
N VAL A 259 2.51 -19.56 0.86
CA VAL A 259 2.98 -20.79 0.19
C VAL A 259 3.80 -21.65 1.16
N VAL A 260 4.73 -21.06 1.88
CA VAL A 260 5.63 -21.78 2.80
C VAL A 260 4.86 -22.30 4.00
N PHE A 261 4.24 -21.40 4.78
CA PHE A 261 3.53 -21.78 6.00
C PHE A 261 2.23 -22.53 5.73
N GLY A 262 1.53 -22.26 4.65
CA GLY A 262 0.37 -23.06 4.22
C GLY A 262 0.74 -24.51 3.94
N LYS A 263 1.88 -24.75 3.28
CA LYS A 263 2.41 -26.10 3.04
C LYS A 263 2.87 -26.79 4.33
N ILE A 264 3.51 -26.04 5.24
CA ILE A 264 3.95 -26.56 6.56
C ILE A 264 2.72 -26.92 7.38
N ALA A 265 1.75 -26.00 7.55
CA ALA A 265 0.53 -26.21 8.32
C ALA A 265 -0.26 -27.43 7.82
N GLY A 266 -0.40 -27.57 6.49
CA GLY A 266 -1.07 -28.73 5.89
C GLY A 266 -0.37 -30.06 6.20
N LYS A 267 0.96 -30.11 6.13
CA LYS A 267 1.75 -31.31 6.49
C LYS A 267 1.66 -31.64 7.96
N SER A 268 1.83 -30.63 8.84
CA SER A 268 1.75 -30.83 10.30
C SER A 268 0.36 -31.33 10.70
N ALA A 269 -0.70 -30.71 10.18
CA ALA A 269 -2.07 -31.15 10.44
C ALA A 269 -2.34 -32.59 9.96
N ALA A 270 -1.84 -32.98 8.79
CA ALA A 270 -2.02 -34.33 8.24
C ALA A 270 -1.25 -35.40 9.01
N SER A 271 -0.10 -35.04 9.63
CA SER A 271 0.73 -35.98 10.39
C SER A 271 0.34 -36.06 11.87
N GLY A 272 -0.52 -35.18 12.35
CA GLY A 272 -0.90 -35.08 13.77
C GLY A 272 0.26 -34.69 14.69
N LYS A 273 1.29 -34.09 14.11
CA LYS A 273 2.53 -33.72 14.84
C LYS A 273 2.60 -32.21 14.95
#